data_bcacaf9c68f34f16eb40c6320d379205
#
_entry.id   bcacaf9c68f34f16eb40c6320d379205
#
_cell.length_a   1.000
_cell.length_b   1.000
_cell.length_c   1.000
_cell.angle_alpha   90.00
_cell.angle_beta   90.00
_cell.angle_gamma   90.00
#
_symmetry.space_group_name_H-M   'P 1'
#
loop_
_entity.id
_entity.type
_entity.pdbx_description
1 polymer ?
#
loop_
_entity_poly.entity_id
_entity_poly.type
_entity_poly.pdbx_seq_one_letter_code
_entity_poly.pdbx_strand_id
1 'polypeptide(L)'
;MHSKCLLTRAMALALGLLVFTGCQSAQIRGITPDNAAYVSSTRPALKVAVRDIPLVTSGAGTGRLYNANQLGGLRLDTWASFFAKGAEGPAVVVVQAELPDGWQWTTVYPPATAVDVRPEVLAGKTYTAYTHLLAAERDAFAGLAGEAAGEQGQPVYWLVRTFEGIYPETQSKMVLQYREALPKSLRDNIQEGLAAGARETAAMALVHNTLSSLGSSEIAAFRERALSAISVERSQYKDGIQVLKADSIRWQYVNDALLGPVMERNIGE
;
A
#
# COMPACT_ATOMS: atom_id res chain seq x y z
N MET A 1 40.48 -38.60 37.05
CA MET A 1 40.37 -37.12 36.93
C MET A 1 39.82 -36.65 35.56
N HIS A 2 39.50 -37.55 34.63
CA HIS A 2 39.04 -37.13 33.26
C HIS A 2 37.51 -36.87 33.10
N SER A 3 36.70 -37.38 34.03
CA SER A 3 35.23 -37.26 33.93
C SER A 3 34.66 -35.85 34.20
N LYS A 4 35.30 -35.07 35.09
CA LYS A 4 34.83 -33.73 35.46
C LYS A 4 35.10 -32.68 34.34
N CYS A 5 36.08 -32.91 33.49
CA CYS A 5 36.41 -31.97 32.39
C CYS A 5 35.46 -32.09 31.20
N LEU A 6 34.86 -33.27 30.98
CA LEU A 6 33.87 -33.50 29.93
C LEU A 6 32.53 -32.86 30.23
N LEU A 7 32.09 -32.93 31.51
CA LEU A 7 30.80 -32.31 31.93
C LEU A 7 30.82 -30.78 31.80
N THR A 8 31.94 -30.15 32.18
CA THR A 8 32.10 -28.69 32.11
C THR A 8 32.14 -28.19 30.63
N ARG A 9 32.72 -28.96 29.72
CA ARG A 9 32.72 -28.62 28.28
C ARG A 9 31.36 -28.81 27.61
N ALA A 10 30.60 -29.85 27.98
CA ALA A 10 29.24 -30.07 27.49
C ALA A 10 28.29 -28.99 27.98
N MET A 11 28.44 -28.53 29.23
CA MET A 11 27.61 -27.48 29.78
C MET A 11 27.88 -26.09 29.20
N ALA A 12 29.18 -25.80 28.84
CA ALA A 12 29.55 -24.56 28.19
C ALA A 12 29.03 -24.52 26.73
N LEU A 13 29.02 -25.68 26.02
CA LEU A 13 28.44 -25.77 24.68
C LEU A 13 26.89 -25.60 24.69
N ALA A 14 26.22 -26.18 25.69
CA ALA A 14 24.76 -26.04 25.83
C ALA A 14 24.34 -24.60 26.20
N LEU A 15 25.12 -23.90 27.03
CA LEU A 15 24.88 -22.49 27.31
C LEU A 15 25.17 -21.61 26.09
N GLY A 16 26.18 -21.92 25.30
CA GLY A 16 26.50 -21.20 24.05
C GLY A 16 25.39 -21.31 22.99
N LEU A 17 24.74 -22.45 22.88
CA LEU A 17 23.63 -22.67 21.96
C LEU A 17 22.33 -21.95 22.38
N LEU A 18 22.12 -21.74 23.68
CA LEU A 18 20.94 -21.00 24.19
C LEU A 18 21.05 -19.48 23.99
N VAL A 19 22.25 -18.94 23.81
CA VAL A 19 22.45 -17.50 23.58
C VAL A 19 22.22 -17.13 22.11
N PHE A 20 22.25 -18.07 21.17
CA PHE A 20 21.99 -17.84 19.75
C PHE A 20 20.53 -18.00 19.34
N THR A 21 19.62 -18.38 20.21
CA THR A 21 18.20 -18.17 20.01
C THR A 21 17.90 -16.69 20.23
N GLY A 22 18.52 -15.82 19.40
CA GLY A 22 18.17 -14.43 19.32
C GLY A 22 16.66 -14.38 19.11
N CYS A 23 15.96 -13.68 19.99
CA CYS A 23 14.55 -13.37 19.79
C CYS A 23 14.39 -12.73 18.42
N GLN A 24 14.12 -13.51 17.40
CA GLN A 24 13.51 -12.98 16.18
C GLN A 24 12.18 -12.44 16.64
N SER A 25 12.13 -11.13 16.85
CA SER A 25 10.86 -10.45 17.11
C SER A 25 9.92 -10.86 15.99
N ALA A 26 8.84 -11.57 16.33
CA ALA A 26 7.86 -12.00 15.34
C ALA A 26 7.45 -10.78 14.52
N GLN A 27 7.48 -10.93 13.21
CA GLN A 27 6.99 -9.88 12.30
C GLN A 27 5.48 -9.77 12.52
N ILE A 28 5.07 -8.72 13.19
CA ILE A 28 3.66 -8.47 13.47
C ILE A 28 3.22 -7.33 12.57
N ARG A 29 2.18 -7.59 11.77
CA ARG A 29 1.49 -6.60 10.94
C ARG A 29 0.02 -6.71 11.18
N GLY A 30 -0.65 -5.59 11.34
CA GLY A 30 -2.06 -5.60 11.69
C GLY A 30 -2.63 -4.22 11.90
N ILE A 31 -3.76 -4.21 12.58
CA ILE A 31 -4.51 -3.01 12.95
C ILE A 31 -4.44 -2.82 14.45
N THR A 32 -4.35 -1.58 14.91
CA THR A 32 -4.47 -1.22 16.31
C THR A 32 -5.84 -1.60 16.87
N PRO A 33 -5.98 -1.88 18.19
CA PRO A 33 -7.26 -2.29 18.79
C PRO A 33 -8.41 -1.30 18.62
N ASP A 34 -8.10 -0.02 18.47
CA ASP A 34 -9.05 1.04 18.19
C ASP A 34 -9.43 1.16 16.69
N ASN A 35 -8.89 0.28 15.83
CA ASN A 35 -9.07 0.29 14.39
C ASN A 35 -8.65 1.61 13.69
N ALA A 36 -7.84 2.43 14.33
CA ALA A 36 -7.46 3.74 13.81
C ALA A 36 -6.14 3.76 13.03
N ALA A 37 -5.34 2.68 13.09
CA ALA A 37 -4.04 2.65 12.45
C ALA A 37 -3.63 1.24 11.96
N TYR A 38 -2.94 1.22 10.83
CA TYR A 38 -2.13 0.09 10.41
C TYR A 38 -0.77 0.15 11.11
N VAL A 39 -0.26 -0.98 11.56
CA VAL A 39 1.04 -1.10 12.23
C VAL A 39 1.86 -2.25 11.65
N SER A 40 3.16 -2.01 11.52
CA SER A 40 4.17 -3.01 11.21
C SER A 40 5.28 -2.91 12.25
N SER A 41 5.61 -4.02 12.91
CA SER A 41 6.68 -4.05 13.92
C SER A 41 8.08 -4.06 13.32
N THR A 42 8.19 -4.48 12.05
CA THR A 42 9.47 -4.63 11.34
C THR A 42 9.28 -4.42 9.83
N ARG A 43 10.34 -4.11 9.11
CA ARG A 43 10.43 -4.13 7.64
C ARG A 43 9.40 -3.27 6.88
N PRO A 44 9.30 -1.99 7.10
CA PRO A 44 9.86 -1.17 8.17
C PRO A 44 8.96 -1.17 9.41
N ALA A 45 9.53 -0.84 10.57
CA ALA A 45 8.76 -0.60 11.78
C ALA A 45 8.08 0.77 11.69
N LEU A 46 6.75 0.78 11.53
CA LEU A 46 5.97 2.00 11.37
C LEU A 46 4.52 1.82 11.82
N LYS A 47 3.87 2.97 12.05
CA LYS A 47 2.44 3.10 12.26
C LYS A 47 1.90 4.11 11.26
N VAL A 48 0.84 3.73 10.56
CA VAL A 48 0.07 4.61 9.67
C VAL A 48 -1.28 4.87 10.33
N ALA A 49 -1.44 6.03 10.94
CA ALA A 49 -2.70 6.42 11.54
C ALA A 49 -3.59 7.12 10.49
N VAL A 50 -4.87 6.79 10.51
CA VAL A 50 -5.90 7.34 9.64
C VAL A 50 -6.89 8.11 10.51
N ARG A 51 -7.08 9.40 10.20
CA ARG A 51 -7.92 10.29 11.01
C ARG A 51 -9.34 10.34 10.48
N ASP A 52 -10.30 10.17 11.39
CA ASP A 52 -11.74 10.39 11.14
C ASP A 52 -12.35 9.56 10.00
N ILE A 53 -11.66 8.48 9.57
CA ILE A 53 -12.13 7.55 8.55
C ILE A 53 -12.08 6.14 9.14
N PRO A 54 -13.23 5.46 9.30
CA PRO A 54 -13.27 4.14 9.96
C PRO A 54 -12.65 3.05 9.10
N LEU A 55 -12.10 2.02 9.76
CA LEU A 55 -11.64 0.81 9.10
C LEU A 55 -12.82 0.02 8.54
N VAL A 56 -12.73 -0.34 7.27
CA VAL A 56 -13.70 -1.21 6.57
C VAL A 56 -13.21 -2.65 6.55
N THR A 57 -11.99 -2.86 6.11
CA THR A 57 -11.37 -4.18 6.02
C THR A 57 -9.85 -4.11 6.10
N SER A 58 -9.25 -5.22 6.47
CA SER A 58 -7.81 -5.40 6.42
C SER A 58 -7.47 -6.86 6.21
N GLY A 59 -6.35 -7.15 5.56
CA GLY A 59 -5.97 -8.51 5.27
C GLY A 59 -4.50 -8.67 4.91
N ALA A 60 -4.06 -9.94 4.96
CA ALA A 60 -2.81 -10.39 4.39
C ALA A 60 -3.10 -11.31 3.21
N GLY A 61 -2.33 -11.18 2.16
CA GLY A 61 -2.53 -11.95 0.93
C GLY A 61 -1.28 -11.97 0.05
N THR A 62 -1.45 -12.44 -1.17
CA THR A 62 -0.37 -12.53 -2.15
C THR A 62 -0.66 -11.62 -3.33
N GLY A 63 0.18 -10.59 -3.51
CA GLY A 63 0.22 -9.79 -4.72
C GLY A 63 0.93 -10.52 -5.87
N ARG A 64 0.76 -10.03 -7.11
CA ARG A 64 1.44 -10.56 -8.30
C ARG A 64 1.95 -9.43 -9.17
N LEU A 65 3.25 -9.50 -9.54
CA LEU A 65 3.89 -8.56 -10.44
C LEU A 65 4.25 -9.28 -11.74
N TYR A 66 3.63 -8.87 -12.83
CA TYR A 66 3.77 -9.53 -14.13
C TYR A 66 4.93 -8.96 -14.95
N ASN A 67 5.42 -7.76 -14.61
CA ASN A 67 6.58 -7.14 -15.24
C ASN A 67 7.93 -7.76 -14.80
N ALA A 68 7.91 -8.73 -13.90
CA ALA A 68 9.08 -9.44 -13.39
C ALA A 68 9.63 -10.52 -14.36
N ASN A 69 9.15 -10.61 -15.61
CA ASN A 69 9.53 -11.62 -16.61
C ASN A 69 9.47 -13.08 -16.12
N GLN A 70 8.65 -13.36 -15.11
CA GLN A 70 8.40 -14.70 -14.59
C GLN A 70 7.08 -15.26 -15.11
N LEU A 71 7.07 -16.54 -15.48
CA LEU A 71 5.85 -17.23 -15.88
C LEU A 71 4.84 -17.23 -14.74
N GLY A 72 3.67 -16.62 -14.96
CA GLY A 72 2.61 -16.47 -13.95
C GLY A 72 2.82 -15.30 -12.98
N GLY A 73 3.82 -14.44 -13.21
CA GLY A 73 4.15 -13.28 -12.39
C GLY A 73 4.89 -13.60 -11.09
N LEU A 74 5.67 -12.65 -10.61
CA LEU A 74 6.35 -12.73 -9.30
C LEU A 74 5.31 -12.64 -8.18
N ARG A 75 5.29 -13.64 -7.30
CA ARG A 75 4.45 -13.64 -6.10
C ARG A 75 5.19 -12.97 -4.94
N LEU A 76 4.47 -12.16 -4.18
CA LEU A 76 5.01 -11.45 -3.03
C LEU A 76 4.00 -11.37 -1.90
N ASP A 77 4.49 -11.27 -0.67
CA ASP A 77 3.63 -11.09 0.50
C ASP A 77 3.14 -9.65 0.58
N THR A 78 1.86 -9.51 0.85
CA THR A 78 1.19 -8.20 0.86
C THR A 78 0.22 -8.10 2.04
N TRP A 79 0.21 -6.94 2.67
CA TRP A 79 -0.72 -6.56 3.73
C TRP A 79 -1.44 -5.30 3.29
N ALA A 80 -2.74 -5.29 3.43
CA ALA A 80 -3.55 -4.16 3.01
C ALA A 80 -4.62 -3.82 4.06
N SER A 81 -4.92 -2.53 4.17
CA SER A 81 -6.00 -2.01 5.00
C SER A 81 -6.74 -0.94 4.24
N PHE A 82 -8.06 -0.97 4.35
CA PHE A 82 -8.96 -0.04 3.69
C PHE A 82 -9.86 0.63 4.72
N PHE A 83 -9.80 1.94 4.73
CA PHE A 83 -10.63 2.81 5.56
C PHE A 83 -11.51 3.64 4.65
N ALA A 84 -12.81 3.78 4.96
CA ALA A 84 -13.72 4.57 4.14
C ALA A 84 -14.89 5.12 4.94
N LYS A 85 -15.37 6.29 4.53
CA LYS A 85 -16.53 6.99 5.11
C LYS A 85 -17.68 7.03 4.11
N GLY A 86 -18.38 5.90 3.98
CA GLY A 86 -19.46 5.73 3.00
C GLY A 86 -18.96 5.46 1.57
N ALA A 87 -19.91 5.22 0.67
CA ALA A 87 -19.63 4.81 -0.71
C ALA A 87 -18.88 5.86 -1.54
N GLU A 88 -19.19 7.15 -1.35
CA GLU A 88 -18.58 8.28 -2.07
C GLU A 88 -17.71 9.18 -1.17
N GLY A 89 -17.62 8.87 0.13
CA GLY A 89 -16.84 9.64 1.10
C GLY A 89 -15.34 9.43 0.94
N PRO A 90 -14.53 10.17 1.72
CA PRO A 90 -13.08 9.97 1.70
C PRO A 90 -12.73 8.56 2.13
N ALA A 91 -11.70 8.01 1.48
CA ALA A 91 -11.14 6.71 1.81
C ALA A 91 -9.62 6.75 1.88
N VAL A 92 -9.03 5.84 2.66
CA VAL A 92 -7.58 5.65 2.76
C VAL A 92 -7.25 4.18 2.54
N VAL A 93 -6.25 3.93 1.71
CA VAL A 93 -5.66 2.62 1.49
C VAL A 93 -4.25 2.63 2.03
N VAL A 94 -3.90 1.60 2.79
CA VAL A 94 -2.54 1.31 3.23
C VAL A 94 -2.16 -0.04 2.69
N VAL A 95 -1.12 -0.12 1.87
CA VAL A 95 -0.56 -1.38 1.38
C VAL A 95 0.92 -1.45 1.70
N GLN A 96 1.33 -2.53 2.34
CA GLN A 96 2.73 -2.90 2.49
C GLN A 96 2.97 -4.18 1.72
N ALA A 97 4.06 -4.22 0.95
CA ALA A 97 4.46 -5.38 0.18
C ALA A 97 5.93 -5.72 0.43
N GLU A 98 6.27 -7.01 0.45
CA GLU A 98 7.65 -7.49 0.57
C GLU A 98 7.98 -8.40 -0.59
N LEU A 99 9.14 -8.12 -1.19
CA LEU A 99 9.69 -8.95 -2.25
C LEU A 99 10.39 -10.19 -1.67
N PRO A 100 10.34 -11.31 -2.38
CA PRO A 100 11.18 -12.46 -2.06
C PRO A 100 12.66 -12.13 -2.30
N ASP A 101 13.54 -12.97 -1.72
CA ASP A 101 14.98 -12.83 -1.90
C ASP A 101 15.36 -12.84 -3.39
N GLY A 102 16.40 -12.08 -3.72
CA GLY A 102 16.86 -11.93 -5.10
C GLY A 102 16.14 -10.85 -5.92
N TRP A 103 15.12 -10.19 -5.36
CA TRP A 103 14.38 -9.13 -6.03
C TRP A 103 14.53 -7.78 -5.33
N GLN A 104 14.37 -6.70 -6.08
CA GLN A 104 14.35 -5.33 -5.56
C GLN A 104 13.33 -4.47 -6.28
N TRP A 105 12.75 -3.51 -5.55
CA TRP A 105 11.91 -2.48 -6.12
C TRP A 105 12.73 -1.55 -7.00
N THR A 106 12.20 -1.19 -8.16
CA THR A 106 12.77 -0.15 -9.00
C THR A 106 12.29 1.23 -8.55
N THR A 107 12.76 2.27 -9.22
CA THR A 107 12.25 3.63 -9.02
C THR A 107 10.74 3.68 -9.28
N VAL A 108 10.03 4.48 -8.48
CA VAL A 108 8.59 4.73 -8.68
C VAL A 108 8.37 5.48 -10.00
N TYR A 109 7.48 4.94 -10.81
CA TYR A 109 7.05 5.58 -12.06
C TYR A 109 5.55 5.91 -11.96
N PRO A 110 5.19 7.16 -11.66
CA PRO A 110 3.80 7.58 -11.67
C PRO A 110 3.14 7.30 -13.02
N PRO A 111 1.81 7.02 -13.07
CA PRO A 111 1.09 6.89 -14.34
C PRO A 111 1.32 8.12 -15.23
N ALA A 112 1.36 7.92 -16.55
CA ALA A 112 1.57 9.02 -17.51
C ALA A 112 0.50 10.13 -17.42
N THR A 113 -0.68 9.79 -16.88
CA THR A 113 -1.78 10.72 -16.63
C THR A 113 -1.71 11.40 -15.27
N ALA A 114 -0.71 11.08 -14.43
CA ALA A 114 -0.57 11.67 -13.12
C ALA A 114 -0.21 13.15 -13.18
N VAL A 115 -0.74 13.90 -12.23
CA VAL A 115 -0.44 15.33 -12.03
C VAL A 115 0.10 15.54 -10.61
N ASP A 116 0.68 16.73 -10.36
CA ASP A 116 1.24 17.12 -9.06
C ASP A 116 2.24 16.08 -8.50
N VAL A 117 3.13 15.60 -9.38
CA VAL A 117 4.19 14.65 -9.00
C VAL A 117 5.29 15.37 -8.24
N ARG A 118 5.54 14.96 -7.00
CA ARG A 118 6.57 15.58 -6.14
C ARG A 118 7.02 14.65 -5.02
N PRO A 119 8.20 14.89 -4.41
CA PRO A 119 8.57 14.24 -3.16
C PRO A 119 7.76 14.82 -2.00
N GLU A 120 7.33 13.92 -1.09
CA GLU A 120 6.73 14.25 0.21
C GLU A 120 7.48 13.52 1.31
N VAL A 121 7.67 14.17 2.47
CA VAL A 121 8.40 13.57 3.59
C VAL A 121 7.42 13.13 4.67
N LEU A 122 7.31 11.82 4.89
CA LEU A 122 6.49 11.23 5.94
C LEU A 122 7.40 10.44 6.89
N ALA A 123 7.35 10.73 8.19
CA ALA A 123 8.21 10.11 9.23
C ALA A 123 9.72 10.13 8.93
N GLY A 124 10.20 11.21 8.26
CA GLY A 124 11.60 11.34 7.85
C GLY A 124 12.03 10.47 6.66
N LYS A 125 11.08 9.82 5.98
CA LYS A 125 11.27 9.08 4.73
C LYS A 125 10.67 9.86 3.57
N THR A 126 11.38 9.95 2.47
CA THR A 126 10.87 10.54 1.24
C THR A 126 10.00 9.52 0.50
N TYR A 127 8.79 9.93 0.16
CA TYR A 127 7.85 9.24 -0.70
C TYR A 127 7.74 9.97 -2.03
N THR A 128 7.58 9.25 -3.12
CA THR A 128 7.12 9.82 -4.37
C THR A 128 5.60 9.96 -4.30
N ALA A 129 5.11 11.19 -4.37
CA ALA A 129 3.67 11.46 -4.28
C ALA A 129 3.13 12.03 -5.58
N TYR A 130 1.91 11.60 -5.97
CA TYR A 130 1.27 12.03 -7.21
C TYR A 130 -0.26 11.89 -7.13
N THR A 131 -0.96 12.69 -7.92
CA THR A 131 -2.42 12.64 -8.02
C THR A 131 -2.84 12.04 -9.36
N HIS A 132 -3.77 11.09 -9.34
CA HIS A 132 -4.25 10.39 -10.54
C HIS A 132 -5.72 9.99 -10.41
N LEU A 133 -6.31 9.47 -11.49
CA LEU A 133 -7.62 8.81 -11.44
C LEU A 133 -7.45 7.29 -11.37
N LEU A 134 -8.30 6.65 -10.57
CA LEU A 134 -8.40 5.20 -10.47
C LEU A 134 -9.82 4.77 -10.83
N ALA A 135 -9.96 3.92 -11.85
CA ALA A 135 -11.23 3.33 -12.19
C ALA A 135 -11.59 2.21 -11.19
N ALA A 136 -12.83 2.19 -10.72
CA ALA A 136 -13.29 1.22 -9.71
C ALA A 136 -13.18 -0.25 -10.17
N GLU A 137 -13.31 -0.51 -11.47
CA GLU A 137 -13.17 -1.85 -12.04
C GLU A 137 -11.78 -2.47 -11.85
N ARG A 138 -10.74 -1.61 -11.70
CA ARG A 138 -9.33 -1.99 -11.48
C ARG A 138 -8.90 -1.78 -10.02
N ASP A 139 -9.84 -1.55 -9.13
CA ASP A 139 -9.57 -1.29 -7.72
C ASP A 139 -9.67 -2.57 -6.89
N ALA A 140 -8.63 -2.83 -6.08
CA ALA A 140 -8.60 -3.95 -5.14
C ALA A 140 -9.67 -3.85 -4.04
N PHE A 141 -10.21 -2.65 -3.80
CA PHE A 141 -11.15 -2.32 -2.72
C PHE A 141 -12.52 -1.90 -3.25
N ALA A 142 -12.80 -2.14 -4.54
CA ALA A 142 -14.05 -1.74 -5.18
C ALA A 142 -15.28 -2.35 -4.48
N GLY A 143 -16.28 -1.52 -4.22
CA GLY A 143 -17.53 -1.93 -3.57
C GLY A 143 -17.50 -1.91 -2.04
N LEU A 144 -16.34 -2.12 -1.42
CA LEU A 144 -16.24 -2.33 0.03
C LEU A 144 -16.71 -1.13 0.87
N ALA A 145 -16.50 0.09 0.39
CA ALA A 145 -16.95 1.29 1.09
C ALA A 145 -18.49 1.38 1.17
N GLY A 146 -19.16 1.08 0.06
CA GLY A 146 -20.64 1.06 0.00
C GLY A 146 -21.22 -0.08 0.82
N GLU A 147 -20.66 -1.30 0.70
CA GLU A 147 -21.09 -2.45 1.47
C GLU A 147 -21.00 -2.20 2.99
N ALA A 148 -19.89 -1.61 3.46
CA ALA A 148 -19.71 -1.30 4.87
C ALA A 148 -20.68 -0.23 5.39
N ALA A 149 -21.11 0.70 4.55
CA ALA A 149 -22.08 1.73 4.89
C ALA A 149 -23.56 1.29 4.71
N GLY A 150 -23.79 0.10 4.15
CA GLY A 150 -25.11 -0.36 3.74
C GLY A 150 -25.68 0.43 2.55
N GLU A 151 -24.83 1.07 1.77
CA GLU A 151 -25.17 1.88 0.63
C GLU A 151 -25.03 1.07 -0.67
N GLN A 152 -25.92 1.34 -1.63
CA GLN A 152 -25.80 0.76 -2.97
C GLN A 152 -24.96 1.67 -3.85
N GLY A 153 -24.00 1.06 -4.56
CA GLY A 153 -23.16 1.76 -5.51
C GLY A 153 -21.71 1.97 -5.03
N GLN A 154 -20.90 2.40 -5.95
CA GLN A 154 -19.51 2.80 -5.73
C GLN A 154 -19.18 3.89 -6.75
N PRO A 155 -18.21 4.76 -6.46
CA PRO A 155 -17.74 5.72 -7.45
C PRO A 155 -17.14 4.95 -8.63
N VAL A 156 -17.48 5.38 -9.85
CA VAL A 156 -16.90 4.82 -11.07
C VAL A 156 -15.41 5.18 -11.17
N TYR A 157 -15.06 6.38 -10.66
CA TYR A 157 -13.70 6.88 -10.58
C TYR A 157 -13.42 7.52 -9.24
N TRP A 158 -12.23 7.22 -8.72
CA TRP A 158 -11.62 7.89 -7.59
C TRP A 158 -10.60 8.91 -8.05
N LEU A 159 -10.64 10.11 -7.47
CA LEU A 159 -9.47 10.99 -7.43
C LEU A 159 -8.56 10.47 -6.31
N VAL A 160 -7.32 10.16 -6.63
CA VAL A 160 -6.40 9.49 -5.71
C VAL A 160 -5.11 10.28 -5.56
N ARG A 161 -4.73 10.55 -4.32
CA ARG A 161 -3.36 10.97 -3.96
C ARG A 161 -2.61 9.74 -3.47
N THR A 162 -1.60 9.31 -4.22
CA THR A 162 -0.75 8.18 -3.88
C THR A 162 0.59 8.66 -3.32
N PHE A 163 1.08 8.00 -2.28
CA PHE A 163 2.41 8.15 -1.72
C PHE A 163 3.09 6.78 -1.77
N GLU A 164 4.23 6.68 -2.45
CA GLU A 164 4.99 5.45 -2.57
C GLU A 164 6.37 5.59 -1.93
N GLY A 165 6.65 4.76 -0.94
CA GLY A 165 7.91 4.69 -0.24
C GLY A 165 8.58 3.34 -0.40
N ILE A 166 9.82 3.32 -0.90
CA ILE A 166 10.64 2.11 -1.05
C ILE A 166 11.61 2.03 0.13
N TYR A 167 11.75 0.85 0.71
CA TYR A 167 12.64 0.51 1.82
C TYR A 167 13.61 -0.60 1.36
N PRO A 168 14.72 -0.22 0.69
CA PRO A 168 15.63 -1.19 0.06
C PRO A 168 16.24 -2.18 1.05
N GLU A 169 16.53 -1.71 2.28
CA GLU A 169 17.12 -2.49 3.37
C GLU A 169 16.26 -3.67 3.82
N THR A 170 14.96 -3.59 3.60
CA THR A 170 13.98 -4.61 3.98
C THR A 170 13.23 -5.21 2.79
N GLN A 171 13.59 -4.83 1.56
CA GLN A 171 12.92 -5.24 0.31
C GLN A 171 11.42 -4.91 0.30
N SER A 172 11.01 -3.92 1.11
CA SER A 172 9.62 -3.56 1.30
C SER A 172 9.25 -2.29 0.54
N LYS A 173 7.98 -2.20 0.20
CA LYS A 173 7.35 -1.00 -0.34
C LYS A 173 6.09 -0.68 0.44
N MET A 174 5.88 0.61 0.68
CA MET A 174 4.63 1.16 1.23
C MET A 174 3.93 1.96 0.15
N VAL A 175 2.65 1.69 -0.03
CA VAL A 175 1.75 2.50 -0.86
C VAL A 175 0.63 3.00 0.04
N LEU A 176 0.51 4.31 0.16
CA LEU A 176 -0.56 4.98 0.87
C LEU A 176 -1.40 5.74 -0.17
N GLN A 177 -2.72 5.62 -0.10
CA GLN A 177 -3.61 6.35 -0.98
C GLN A 177 -4.69 7.04 -0.17
N TYR A 178 -4.86 8.34 -0.40
CA TYR A 178 -6.05 9.07 -0.03
C TYR A 178 -6.95 9.20 -1.26
N ARG A 179 -8.24 8.98 -1.09
CA ARG A 179 -9.20 8.89 -2.18
C ARG A 179 -10.44 9.72 -1.88
N GLU A 180 -10.95 10.38 -2.89
CA GLU A 180 -12.28 11.02 -2.90
C GLU A 180 -13.01 10.62 -4.18
N ALA A 181 -14.33 10.49 -4.12
CA ALA A 181 -15.12 10.27 -5.32
C ALA A 181 -14.95 11.45 -6.29
N LEU A 182 -14.69 11.17 -7.55
CA LEU A 182 -14.62 12.23 -8.56
C LEU A 182 -15.99 12.92 -8.68
N PRO A 183 -16.05 14.26 -8.75
CA PRO A 183 -17.29 14.99 -8.93
C PRO A 183 -18.14 14.44 -10.08
N LYS A 184 -19.46 14.36 -9.90
CA LYS A 184 -20.38 13.73 -10.87
C LYS A 184 -20.22 14.29 -12.28
N SER A 185 -20.13 15.60 -12.43
CA SER A 185 -19.96 16.25 -13.74
C SER A 185 -18.71 15.80 -14.49
N LEU A 186 -17.60 15.56 -13.78
CA LEU A 186 -16.36 15.07 -14.36
C LEU A 186 -16.42 13.56 -14.67
N ARG A 187 -17.14 12.80 -13.84
CA ARG A 187 -17.40 11.38 -14.10
C ARG A 187 -18.21 11.18 -15.38
N ASP A 188 -19.29 11.95 -15.52
CA ASP A 188 -20.18 11.89 -16.69
C ASP A 188 -19.39 12.19 -17.98
N ASN A 189 -18.56 13.23 -17.99
CA ASN A 189 -17.69 13.57 -19.14
C ASN A 189 -16.75 12.42 -19.55
N ILE A 190 -16.14 11.72 -18.56
CA ILE A 190 -15.28 10.57 -18.85
C ILE A 190 -16.11 9.42 -19.42
N GLN A 191 -17.26 9.11 -18.83
CA GLN A 191 -18.13 8.03 -19.29
C GLN A 191 -18.66 8.27 -20.71
N GLU A 192 -19.11 9.47 -21.01
CA GLU A 192 -19.56 9.85 -22.36
C GLU A 192 -18.43 9.72 -23.40
N GLY A 193 -17.23 10.21 -23.06
CA GLY A 193 -16.06 10.10 -23.94
C GLY A 193 -15.65 8.65 -24.21
N LEU A 194 -15.72 7.78 -23.19
CA LEU A 194 -15.41 6.35 -23.35
C LEU A 194 -16.51 5.60 -24.11
N ALA A 195 -17.79 5.91 -23.87
CA ALA A 195 -18.93 5.32 -24.58
C ALA A 195 -18.91 5.64 -26.08
N ALA A 196 -18.31 6.78 -26.49
CA ALA A 196 -18.10 7.14 -27.88
C ALA A 196 -17.02 6.28 -28.59
N GLY A 197 -16.48 5.25 -27.94
CA GLY A 197 -15.51 4.31 -28.50
C GLY A 197 -14.09 4.87 -28.60
N ALA A 198 -13.69 5.71 -27.65
CA ALA A 198 -12.35 6.26 -27.59
C ALA A 198 -11.28 5.15 -27.58
N ARG A 199 -10.28 5.26 -28.48
CA ARG A 199 -9.10 4.40 -28.45
C ARG A 199 -8.31 4.69 -27.15
N GLU A 200 -7.47 3.75 -26.72
CA GLU A 200 -6.69 3.84 -25.47
C GLU A 200 -5.98 5.21 -25.32
N THR A 201 -5.33 5.70 -26.38
CA THR A 201 -4.65 7.02 -26.38
C THR A 201 -5.64 8.17 -26.13
N ALA A 202 -6.83 8.12 -26.71
CA ALA A 202 -7.86 9.14 -26.50
C ALA A 202 -8.46 9.05 -25.08
N ALA A 203 -8.62 7.86 -24.54
CA ALA A 203 -9.04 7.64 -23.16
C ALA A 203 -8.01 8.21 -22.15
N MET A 204 -6.72 7.97 -22.37
CA MET A 204 -5.67 8.57 -21.56
C MET A 204 -5.65 10.11 -21.64
N ALA A 205 -5.83 10.67 -22.82
CA ALA A 205 -5.93 12.12 -23.00
C ALA A 205 -7.16 12.71 -22.28
N LEU A 206 -8.30 12.02 -22.33
CA LEU A 206 -9.52 12.43 -21.62
C LEU A 206 -9.32 12.45 -20.11
N VAL A 207 -8.71 11.41 -19.54
CA VAL A 207 -8.36 11.34 -18.12
C VAL A 207 -7.41 12.47 -17.72
N HIS A 208 -6.36 12.70 -18.50
CA HIS A 208 -5.40 13.77 -18.24
C HIS A 208 -6.06 15.16 -18.31
N ASN A 209 -6.88 15.40 -19.32
CA ASN A 209 -7.60 16.67 -19.47
C ASN A 209 -8.59 16.90 -18.32
N THR A 210 -9.27 15.85 -17.86
CA THR A 210 -10.16 15.92 -16.70
C THR A 210 -9.40 16.31 -15.44
N LEU A 211 -8.25 15.69 -15.16
CA LEU A 211 -7.39 16.08 -14.02
C LEU A 211 -6.88 17.52 -14.15
N SER A 212 -6.46 17.91 -15.33
CA SER A 212 -5.98 19.27 -15.60
C SER A 212 -7.08 20.33 -15.44
N SER A 213 -8.34 19.98 -15.67
CA SER A 213 -9.49 20.87 -15.50
C SER A 213 -9.84 21.19 -14.06
N LEU A 214 -9.38 20.35 -13.09
CA LEU A 214 -9.55 20.63 -11.67
C LEU A 214 -8.83 21.91 -11.22
N GLY A 215 -7.80 22.34 -11.95
CA GLY A 215 -7.02 23.51 -11.58
C GLY A 215 -6.01 23.27 -10.45
N SER A 216 -4.98 24.09 -10.40
CA SER A 216 -3.87 23.92 -9.45
C SER A 216 -4.28 24.13 -7.99
N SER A 217 -5.22 25.03 -7.72
CA SER A 217 -5.71 25.29 -6.36
C SER A 217 -6.52 24.13 -5.79
N GLU A 218 -7.34 23.47 -6.61
CA GLU A 218 -8.14 22.32 -6.19
C GLU A 218 -7.26 21.09 -5.96
N ILE A 219 -6.31 20.83 -6.83
CA ILE A 219 -5.29 19.78 -6.65
C ILE A 219 -4.47 20.03 -5.38
N ALA A 220 -4.08 21.29 -5.10
CA ALA A 220 -3.38 21.63 -3.87
C ALA A 220 -4.26 21.40 -2.62
N ALA A 221 -5.51 21.82 -2.64
CA ALA A 221 -6.45 21.57 -1.54
C ALA A 221 -6.68 20.07 -1.32
N PHE A 222 -6.82 19.27 -2.38
CA PHE A 222 -6.92 17.83 -2.29
C PHE A 222 -5.68 17.20 -1.64
N ARG A 223 -4.47 17.65 -2.03
CA ARG A 223 -3.22 17.21 -1.39
C ARG A 223 -3.20 17.52 0.11
N GLU A 224 -3.59 18.70 0.53
CA GLU A 224 -3.64 19.07 1.96
C GLU A 224 -4.62 18.19 2.74
N ARG A 225 -5.78 17.84 2.15
CA ARG A 225 -6.71 16.89 2.78
C ARG A 225 -6.08 15.52 2.93
N ALA A 226 -5.35 15.03 1.91
CA ALA A 226 -4.64 13.76 1.96
C ALA A 226 -3.59 13.74 3.08
N LEU A 227 -2.77 14.80 3.19
CA LEU A 227 -1.76 14.94 4.23
C LEU A 227 -2.35 15.08 5.63
N SER A 228 -3.54 15.66 5.76
CA SER A 228 -4.21 15.75 7.05
C SER A 228 -4.87 14.44 7.49
N ALA A 229 -5.32 13.61 6.54
CA ALA A 229 -5.98 12.34 6.81
C ALA A 229 -5.00 11.20 7.19
N ILE A 230 -3.75 11.27 6.73
CA ILE A 230 -2.75 10.22 6.91
C ILE A 230 -1.58 10.74 7.73
N SER A 231 -1.25 10.05 8.81
CA SER A 231 -0.05 10.31 9.61
C SER A 231 0.81 9.05 9.65
N VAL A 232 2.10 9.19 9.34
CA VAL A 232 3.07 8.09 9.40
C VAL A 232 4.04 8.37 10.53
N GLU A 233 4.28 7.37 11.37
CA GLU A 233 5.21 7.42 12.48
C GLU A 233 6.16 6.22 12.44
N ARG A 234 7.43 6.40 12.84
CA ARG A 234 8.29 5.28 13.18
C ARG A 234 7.81 4.71 14.50
N SER A 235 7.49 3.42 14.53
CA SER A 235 6.90 2.83 15.71
C SER A 235 7.48 1.45 15.99
N GLN A 236 7.73 1.16 17.26
CA GLN A 236 8.01 -0.20 17.77
C GLN A 236 6.76 -0.79 18.43
N TYR A 237 5.58 -0.51 17.89
CA TYR A 237 4.32 -1.00 18.43
C TYR A 237 4.33 -2.52 18.53
N LYS A 238 4.09 -3.05 19.72
CA LYS A 238 4.19 -4.49 20.02
C LYS A 238 2.92 -5.09 20.59
N ASP A 239 2.03 -4.27 21.15
CA ASP A 239 0.91 -4.73 21.95
C ASP A 239 -0.44 -4.52 21.23
N GLY A 240 -1.35 -5.51 21.40
CA GLY A 240 -2.74 -5.36 21.00
C GLY A 240 -3.00 -5.27 19.49
N ILE A 241 -2.11 -5.79 18.65
CA ILE A 241 -2.33 -5.81 17.20
C ILE A 241 -3.33 -6.90 16.86
N GLN A 242 -4.38 -6.54 16.13
CA GLN A 242 -5.33 -7.50 15.56
C GLN A 242 -4.75 -8.14 14.31
N VAL A 243 -4.87 -9.47 14.23
CA VAL A 243 -4.47 -10.20 13.02
C VAL A 243 -5.41 -9.86 11.88
N LEU A 244 -4.83 -9.53 10.73
CA LEU A 244 -5.56 -9.17 9.53
C LEU A 244 -6.30 -10.36 8.93
N LYS A 245 -7.56 -10.16 8.51
CA LYS A 245 -8.37 -11.12 7.76
C LYS A 245 -8.42 -10.69 6.29
N ALA A 246 -8.42 -11.64 5.37
CA ALA A 246 -8.16 -11.37 3.94
C ALA A 246 -9.39 -11.41 3.03
N ASP A 247 -10.56 -11.75 3.54
CA ASP A 247 -11.65 -12.36 2.74
C ASP A 247 -12.35 -11.42 1.74
N SER A 248 -12.20 -10.09 1.87
CA SER A 248 -12.93 -9.11 1.05
C SER A 248 -12.05 -8.33 0.05
N ILE A 249 -10.73 -8.50 0.11
CA ILE A 249 -9.80 -7.77 -0.77
C ILE A 249 -9.61 -8.52 -2.08
N ARG A 250 -9.78 -7.82 -3.20
CA ARG A 250 -9.59 -8.37 -4.55
C ARG A 250 -8.09 -8.42 -4.90
N TRP A 251 -7.36 -9.37 -4.32
CA TRP A 251 -5.90 -9.48 -4.39
C TRP A 251 -5.33 -9.52 -5.82
N GLN A 252 -6.10 -9.96 -6.83
CA GLN A 252 -5.67 -9.92 -8.23
C GLN A 252 -5.40 -8.51 -8.77
N TYR A 253 -5.95 -7.47 -8.12
CA TYR A 253 -5.69 -6.07 -8.47
C TYR A 253 -4.58 -5.43 -7.61
N VAL A 254 -3.98 -6.18 -6.69
CA VAL A 254 -2.73 -5.81 -6.00
C VAL A 254 -1.57 -6.30 -6.87
N ASN A 255 -1.23 -5.52 -7.87
CA ASN A 255 -0.34 -5.86 -8.98
C ASN A 255 0.56 -4.68 -9.38
N ASP A 256 1.15 -4.77 -10.57
CA ASP A 256 2.03 -3.73 -11.13
C ASP A 256 1.41 -2.33 -11.13
N ALA A 257 0.10 -2.20 -11.33
CA ALA A 257 -0.57 -0.90 -11.36
C ALA A 257 -0.61 -0.23 -9.98
N LEU A 258 -0.67 -1.02 -8.89
CA LEU A 258 -0.64 -0.52 -7.53
C LEU A 258 0.78 -0.50 -6.95
N LEU A 259 1.56 -1.56 -7.17
CA LEU A 259 2.85 -1.74 -6.54
C LEU A 259 4.04 -1.29 -7.40
N GLY A 260 3.86 -1.24 -8.72
CA GLY A 260 4.90 -0.84 -9.68
C GLY A 260 5.96 -1.91 -9.95
N PRO A 261 6.97 -1.57 -10.78
CA PRO A 261 7.92 -2.53 -11.32
C PRO A 261 9.01 -2.95 -10.32
N VAL A 262 9.56 -4.13 -10.60
CA VAL A 262 10.68 -4.76 -9.88
C VAL A 262 11.74 -5.25 -10.85
N MET A 263 12.94 -5.52 -10.32
CA MET A 263 14.04 -6.14 -11.08
C MET A 263 14.73 -7.22 -10.23
N GLU A 264 15.33 -8.20 -10.88
CA GLU A 264 16.25 -9.12 -10.21
C GLU A 264 17.46 -8.37 -9.67
N ARG A 265 17.89 -8.73 -8.47
CA ARG A 265 19.21 -8.33 -7.99
C ARG A 265 20.25 -9.15 -8.73
N ASN A 266 21.20 -8.49 -9.34
CA ASN A 266 22.42 -9.18 -9.78
C ASN A 266 23.17 -9.63 -8.52
N ILE A 267 22.93 -10.89 -8.11
CA ILE A 267 23.68 -11.54 -7.03
C ILE A 267 24.93 -12.12 -7.71
N GLY A 268 25.89 -11.29 -7.99
CA GLY A 268 27.16 -11.76 -8.53
C GLY A 268 27.85 -10.73 -9.39
N GLU A 269 28.52 -9.82 -8.79
CA GLU A 269 29.82 -9.28 -9.20
C GLU A 269 30.59 -8.87 -7.95
#